data_02b1c92d2ea16e30a1f87fc9f2c1ace1
#
_entry.id   02b1c92d2ea16e30a1f87fc9f2c1ace1
#
_cell.length_a   1.000
_cell.length_b   1.000
_cell.length_c   1.000
_cell.angle_alpha   90.00
_cell.angle_beta   90.00
_cell.angle_gamma   90.00
#
_symmetry.space_group_name_H-M   'P 1'
#
loop_
_entity.id
_entity.type
_entity.pdbx_description
1 polymer ?
#
loop_
_entity_poly.entity_id
_entity_poly.type
_entity_poly.pdbx_seq_one_letter_code
_entity_poly.pdbx_strand_id
1 'polypeptide(L)'
;MLEKYKLSKKAIFIAVISIIILSLFLDKAAFAFVSFIKNPLFDAAFLSITNPLSIFIVLAFASYVIFFDREKRKWLYFLLASLTLSVLLSFILKLIIARPRPSEEMFYMFFDLADYSFPSMHALAAFAMLPLLNKILPRLKLLWISFASLFALSRVYLGMHFFSDIIAGAFFGYFIGVFMVYLENKISVMGHAEFKSMLEEFEFRRKAFHAFFGITLVLLIKFEMIGWMEMIFLAISVIIFSMLSKKYRIPVIYQILKMLEREKHLKGFVAKGLLFYLIGAFLVVFLFPTDIALASIMVLAFGDSISHLFGVKFGRIRHPFNDKKFLEGMVAGTIAGFFGALFFVSWHEALIASLLAMLAEGIELKIGSEEVDDNIIIPLVAGIAIWVIRLF
;
A
#
# COMPACT_ATOMS: atom_id res chain seq x y z
N MET A 1 -35.90 15.71 -17.64
CA MET A 1 -36.64 14.53 -17.12
C MET A 1 -35.86 13.70 -16.09
N LEU A 2 -34.58 13.94 -15.82
CA LEU A 2 -33.75 13.17 -14.86
C LEU A 2 -33.67 13.75 -13.43
N GLU A 3 -34.28 14.90 -13.15
CA GLU A 3 -34.28 15.51 -11.81
C GLU A 3 -35.36 14.99 -10.85
N LYS A 4 -36.26 14.14 -11.33
CA LYS A 4 -37.49 13.74 -10.58
C LYS A 4 -37.31 12.56 -9.63
N TYR A 5 -36.13 11.88 -9.60
CA TYR A 5 -35.90 10.73 -8.73
C TYR A 5 -34.59 10.88 -7.94
N LYS A 6 -34.47 11.93 -7.12
CA LYS A 6 -33.47 11.93 -6.04
C LYS A 6 -33.91 10.92 -4.99
N LEU A 7 -33.49 9.67 -5.16
CA LEU A 7 -33.57 8.67 -4.09
C LEU A 7 -32.95 9.23 -2.81
N SER A 8 -33.65 9.13 -1.70
CA SER A 8 -33.09 9.56 -0.41
C SER A 8 -31.83 8.74 -0.10
N LYS A 9 -30.86 9.31 0.63
CA LYS A 9 -29.64 8.59 1.05
C LYS A 9 -29.98 7.26 1.75
N LYS A 10 -31.08 7.23 2.51
CA LYS A 10 -31.61 6.01 3.14
C LYS A 10 -32.08 4.98 2.12
N ALA A 11 -32.78 5.39 1.07
CA ALA A 11 -33.24 4.48 0.02
C ALA A 11 -32.07 3.87 -0.77
N ILE A 12 -31.03 4.65 -1.06
CA ILE A 12 -29.80 4.13 -1.69
C ILE A 12 -29.12 3.11 -0.77
N PHE A 13 -28.98 3.40 0.52
CA PHE A 13 -28.38 2.50 1.49
C PHE A 13 -29.14 1.17 1.61
N ILE A 14 -30.48 1.24 1.70
CA ILE A 14 -31.34 0.06 1.74
C ILE A 14 -31.20 -0.75 0.43
N ALA A 15 -31.20 -0.10 -0.73
CA ALA A 15 -31.03 -0.76 -2.01
C ALA A 15 -29.68 -1.50 -2.10
N VAL A 16 -28.58 -0.89 -1.65
CA VAL A 16 -27.25 -1.51 -1.64
C VAL A 16 -27.24 -2.76 -0.75
N ILE A 17 -27.76 -2.67 0.48
CA ILE A 17 -27.85 -3.82 1.39
C ILE A 17 -28.72 -4.91 0.77
N SER A 18 -29.88 -4.55 0.19
CA SER A 18 -30.76 -5.52 -0.47
C SER A 18 -30.06 -6.24 -1.62
N ILE A 19 -29.28 -5.53 -2.44
CA ILE A 19 -28.52 -6.14 -3.54
C ILE A 19 -27.46 -7.10 -3.01
N ILE A 20 -26.74 -6.73 -1.94
CA ILE A 20 -25.74 -7.61 -1.32
C ILE A 20 -26.44 -8.88 -0.77
N ILE A 21 -27.56 -8.73 -0.07
CA ILE A 21 -28.32 -9.88 0.45
C ILE A 21 -28.84 -10.76 -0.70
N LEU A 22 -29.42 -10.17 -1.74
CA LEU A 22 -29.89 -10.92 -2.90
C LEU A 22 -28.76 -11.66 -3.61
N SER A 23 -27.56 -11.07 -3.68
CA SER A 23 -26.40 -11.72 -4.31
C SER A 23 -25.97 -13.00 -3.59
N LEU A 24 -26.24 -13.16 -2.29
CA LEU A 24 -25.97 -14.40 -1.55
C LEU A 24 -26.77 -15.59 -2.11
N PHE A 25 -28.02 -15.35 -2.55
CA PHE A 25 -28.86 -16.39 -3.16
C PHE A 25 -28.38 -16.77 -4.56
N LEU A 26 -27.63 -15.91 -5.22
CA LEU A 26 -27.07 -16.14 -6.55
C LEU A 26 -25.73 -16.89 -6.54
N ASP A 27 -25.08 -17.06 -5.39
CA ASP A 27 -23.76 -17.67 -5.28
C ASP A 27 -23.69 -19.07 -5.91
N LYS A 28 -24.67 -19.94 -5.60
CA LYS A 28 -24.76 -21.29 -6.18
C LYS A 28 -24.99 -21.27 -7.69
N ALA A 29 -25.86 -20.39 -8.17
CA ALA A 29 -26.15 -20.27 -9.59
C ALA A 29 -24.93 -19.73 -10.37
N ALA A 30 -24.23 -18.75 -9.81
CA ALA A 30 -22.99 -18.21 -10.39
C ALA A 30 -21.90 -19.28 -10.48
N PHE A 31 -21.72 -20.09 -9.43
CA PHE A 31 -20.76 -21.20 -9.43
C PHE A 31 -21.12 -22.25 -10.50
N ALA A 32 -22.38 -22.65 -10.60
CA ALA A 32 -22.84 -23.58 -11.63
C ALA A 32 -22.63 -23.03 -13.05
N PHE A 33 -22.91 -21.75 -13.27
CA PHE A 33 -22.67 -21.08 -14.54
C PHE A 33 -21.18 -21.06 -14.91
N VAL A 34 -20.30 -20.72 -13.96
CA VAL A 34 -18.85 -20.74 -14.16
C VAL A 34 -18.37 -22.14 -14.55
N SER A 35 -18.84 -23.17 -13.86
CA SER A 35 -18.48 -24.58 -14.17
C SER A 35 -18.86 -24.97 -15.60
N PHE A 36 -19.98 -24.44 -16.11
CA PHE A 36 -20.44 -24.68 -17.47
C PHE A 36 -19.57 -23.99 -18.55
N ILE A 37 -19.08 -22.76 -18.29
CA ILE A 37 -18.26 -21.99 -19.26
C ILE A 37 -16.76 -22.24 -19.14
N LYS A 38 -16.31 -23.01 -18.14
CA LYS A 38 -14.89 -23.24 -17.85
C LYS A 38 -14.21 -23.94 -19.02
N ASN A 39 -13.12 -23.34 -19.52
CA ASN A 39 -12.31 -23.90 -20.59
C ASN A 39 -10.87 -23.30 -20.56
N PRO A 40 -9.86 -23.97 -21.15
CA PRO A 40 -8.47 -23.52 -21.07
C PRO A 40 -8.21 -22.11 -21.60
N LEU A 41 -8.95 -21.63 -22.60
CA LEU A 41 -8.79 -20.29 -23.16
C LEU A 41 -9.26 -19.23 -22.14
N PHE A 42 -10.42 -19.43 -21.52
CA PHE A 42 -10.91 -18.53 -20.48
C PHE A 42 -10.08 -18.62 -19.21
N ASP A 43 -9.57 -19.82 -18.86
CA ASP A 43 -8.65 -19.99 -17.73
C ASP A 43 -7.41 -19.10 -17.91
N ALA A 44 -6.76 -19.17 -19.09
CA ALA A 44 -5.59 -18.34 -19.41
C ALA A 44 -5.94 -16.84 -19.40
N ALA A 45 -7.08 -16.45 -19.99
CA ALA A 45 -7.52 -15.06 -20.06
C ALA A 45 -7.81 -14.49 -18.66
N PHE A 46 -8.56 -15.20 -17.82
CA PHE A 46 -8.90 -14.73 -16.48
C PHE A 46 -7.71 -14.77 -15.51
N LEU A 47 -6.80 -15.73 -15.65
CA LEU A 47 -5.52 -15.73 -14.92
C LEU A 47 -4.69 -14.49 -15.28
N SER A 48 -4.61 -14.13 -16.57
CA SER A 48 -3.89 -12.94 -17.01
C SER A 48 -4.51 -11.65 -16.48
N ILE A 49 -5.84 -11.54 -16.51
CA ILE A 49 -6.57 -10.36 -16.02
C ILE A 49 -6.40 -10.21 -14.50
N THR A 50 -6.51 -11.31 -13.75
CA THR A 50 -6.45 -11.30 -12.28
C THR A 50 -5.04 -11.11 -11.73
N ASN A 51 -4.01 -11.17 -12.58
CA ASN A 51 -2.64 -10.97 -12.14
C ASN A 51 -2.49 -9.58 -11.49
N PRO A 52 -1.90 -9.47 -10.29
CA PRO A 52 -1.66 -8.18 -9.62
C PRO A 52 -0.94 -7.14 -10.49
N LEU A 53 -0.11 -7.60 -11.46
CA LEU A 53 0.55 -6.74 -12.44
C LEU A 53 -0.46 -5.88 -13.22
N SER A 54 -1.68 -6.37 -13.45
CA SER A 54 -2.75 -5.63 -14.15
C SER A 54 -3.14 -4.35 -13.42
N ILE A 55 -3.24 -4.37 -12.09
CA ILE A 55 -3.48 -3.17 -11.27
C ILE A 55 -2.28 -2.22 -11.36
N PHE A 56 -1.06 -2.76 -11.30
CA PHE A 56 0.15 -1.94 -11.44
C PHE A 56 0.24 -1.26 -12.80
N ILE A 57 -0.14 -1.93 -13.88
CA ILE A 57 -0.18 -1.33 -15.23
C ILE A 57 -1.18 -0.17 -15.26
N VAL A 58 -2.38 -0.35 -14.69
CA VAL A 58 -3.39 0.72 -14.61
C VAL A 58 -2.88 1.90 -13.76
N LEU A 59 -2.25 1.61 -12.61
CA LEU A 59 -1.65 2.63 -11.75
C LEU A 59 -0.50 3.35 -12.44
N ALA A 60 0.39 2.63 -13.12
CA ALA A 60 1.51 3.20 -13.86
C ALA A 60 1.02 4.11 -14.99
N PHE A 61 0.01 3.67 -15.76
CA PHE A 61 -0.60 4.47 -16.81
C PHE A 61 -1.29 5.72 -16.26
N ALA A 62 -2.08 5.58 -15.19
CA ALA A 62 -2.71 6.73 -14.53
C ALA A 62 -1.66 7.71 -13.98
N SER A 63 -0.60 7.18 -13.34
CA SER A 63 0.51 7.99 -12.82
C SER A 63 1.26 8.71 -13.93
N TYR A 64 1.51 8.05 -15.07
CA TYR A 64 2.11 8.65 -16.24
C TYR A 64 1.29 9.85 -16.74
N VAL A 65 -0.02 9.69 -16.94
CA VAL A 65 -0.89 10.78 -17.38
C VAL A 65 -0.93 11.92 -16.36
N ILE A 66 -1.00 11.61 -15.07
CA ILE A 66 -1.00 12.57 -13.97
C ILE A 66 0.31 13.34 -13.91
N PHE A 67 1.44 12.71 -14.24
CA PHE A 67 2.76 13.36 -14.19
C PHE A 67 2.86 14.55 -15.13
N PHE A 68 2.25 14.49 -16.31
CA PHE A 68 2.26 15.57 -17.30
C PHE A 68 1.24 16.68 -17.03
N ASP A 69 0.25 16.43 -16.16
CA ASP A 69 -0.78 17.41 -15.81
C ASP A 69 -0.64 17.82 -14.33
N ARG A 70 -0.09 19.03 -14.11
CA ARG A 70 0.17 19.55 -12.76
C ARG A 70 -1.09 19.63 -11.89
N GLU A 71 -2.24 19.96 -12.48
CA GLU A 71 -3.50 20.07 -11.73
C GLU A 71 -4.04 18.70 -11.30
N LYS A 72 -3.70 17.65 -12.03
CA LYS A 72 -4.12 16.29 -11.72
C LYS A 72 -3.23 15.58 -10.72
N ARG A 73 -2.01 16.07 -10.43
CA ARG A 73 -1.05 15.41 -9.52
C ARG A 73 -1.63 15.09 -8.15
N LYS A 74 -2.51 15.92 -7.62
CA LYS A 74 -3.20 15.67 -6.35
C LYS A 74 -3.98 14.35 -6.36
N TRP A 75 -4.56 13.96 -7.48
CA TRP A 75 -5.36 12.74 -7.61
C TRP A 75 -4.55 11.46 -7.37
N LEU A 76 -3.23 11.49 -7.57
CA LEU A 76 -2.37 10.34 -7.27
C LEU A 76 -2.40 9.98 -5.79
N TYR A 77 -2.35 10.97 -4.91
CA TYR A 77 -2.42 10.76 -3.46
C TYR A 77 -3.77 10.16 -3.04
N PHE A 78 -4.87 10.66 -3.60
CA PHE A 78 -6.20 10.12 -3.34
C PHE A 78 -6.37 8.71 -3.91
N LEU A 79 -5.75 8.40 -5.04
CA LEU A 79 -5.74 7.08 -5.64
C LEU A 79 -5.00 6.08 -4.74
N LEU A 80 -3.80 6.42 -4.29
CA LEU A 80 -3.04 5.59 -3.35
C LEU A 80 -3.76 5.43 -2.01
N ALA A 81 -4.31 6.51 -1.45
CA ALA A 81 -5.10 6.47 -0.22
C ALA A 81 -6.35 5.58 -0.36
N SER A 82 -7.04 5.63 -1.52
CA SER A 82 -8.21 4.77 -1.77
C SER A 82 -7.83 3.29 -1.81
N LEU A 83 -6.70 2.95 -2.41
CA LEU A 83 -6.18 1.57 -2.43
C LEU A 83 -5.79 1.09 -1.02
N THR A 84 -5.04 1.90 -0.29
CA THR A 84 -4.65 1.59 1.10
C THR A 84 -5.88 1.35 1.97
N LEU A 85 -6.87 2.26 1.91
CA LEU A 85 -8.10 2.12 2.69
C LEU A 85 -8.91 0.89 2.25
N SER A 86 -8.90 0.55 0.95
CA SER A 86 -9.54 -0.66 0.42
C SER A 86 -8.93 -1.93 0.98
N VAL A 87 -7.60 -2.00 1.02
CA VAL A 87 -6.88 -3.12 1.61
C VAL A 87 -7.20 -3.24 3.09
N LEU A 88 -7.07 -2.16 3.86
CA LEU A 88 -7.36 -2.14 5.30
C LEU A 88 -8.80 -2.57 5.61
N LEU A 89 -9.79 -2.02 4.90
CA LEU A 89 -11.20 -2.38 5.09
C LEU A 89 -11.45 -3.85 4.74
N SER A 90 -10.85 -4.35 3.65
CA SER A 90 -10.96 -5.76 3.28
C SER A 90 -10.46 -6.68 4.40
N PHE A 91 -9.30 -6.37 5.01
CA PHE A 91 -8.76 -7.14 6.12
C PHE A 91 -9.65 -7.11 7.35
N ILE A 92 -10.11 -5.94 7.76
CA ILE A 92 -11.01 -5.78 8.91
C ILE A 92 -12.28 -6.64 8.69
N LEU A 93 -12.89 -6.54 7.52
CA LEU A 93 -14.12 -7.30 7.22
C LEU A 93 -13.87 -8.81 7.12
N LYS A 94 -12.72 -9.24 6.59
CA LYS A 94 -12.33 -10.65 6.55
C LYS A 94 -12.21 -11.23 7.95
N LEU A 95 -11.57 -10.51 8.88
CA LEU A 95 -11.45 -10.91 10.28
C LEU A 95 -12.81 -11.02 10.99
N ILE A 96 -13.71 -10.08 10.73
CA ILE A 96 -15.04 -10.02 11.38
C ILE A 96 -15.96 -11.13 10.84
N ILE A 97 -15.98 -11.34 9.51
CA ILE A 97 -16.96 -12.21 8.86
C ILE A 97 -16.45 -13.65 8.73
N ALA A 98 -15.13 -13.84 8.60
CA ALA A 98 -14.44 -15.13 8.54
C ALA A 98 -15.11 -16.17 7.60
N ARG A 99 -15.61 -15.72 6.43
CA ARG A 99 -16.30 -16.57 5.45
C ARG A 99 -15.29 -17.47 4.71
N PRO A 100 -15.46 -18.82 4.69
CA PRO A 100 -14.59 -19.69 3.92
C PRO A 100 -14.73 -19.46 2.41
N ARG A 101 -13.71 -19.85 1.63
CA ARG A 101 -13.73 -19.77 0.17
C ARG A 101 -14.56 -20.86 -0.48
N PRO A 102 -15.05 -20.66 -1.73
CA PRO A 102 -15.84 -21.68 -2.44
C PRO A 102 -15.02 -22.89 -2.89
N SER A 103 -13.73 -22.78 -3.17
CA SER A 103 -12.83 -23.88 -3.52
C SER A 103 -11.81 -24.11 -2.41
N GLU A 104 -11.58 -25.39 -2.06
CA GLU A 104 -10.52 -25.82 -1.16
C GLU A 104 -9.16 -25.95 -1.87
N GLU A 105 -9.12 -25.82 -3.20
CA GLU A 105 -7.87 -25.82 -3.95
C GLU A 105 -7.09 -24.56 -3.59
N MET A 106 -6.17 -24.80 -2.66
CA MET A 106 -5.27 -23.79 -2.11
C MET A 106 -4.34 -23.26 -3.19
N PHE A 107 -4.68 -22.14 -3.75
CA PHE A 107 -3.64 -21.19 -4.10
C PHE A 107 -3.12 -20.62 -2.77
N TYR A 108 -1.95 -21.02 -2.34
CA TYR A 108 -1.21 -20.40 -1.25
C TYR A 108 -0.99 -18.92 -1.61
N MET A 109 -1.97 -18.09 -1.31
CA MET A 109 -1.91 -16.68 -1.52
C MET A 109 -1.71 -15.98 -0.20
N PHE A 110 -0.53 -15.49 0.00
CA PHE A 110 -0.10 -14.31 0.71
C PHE A 110 -0.28 -14.23 2.23
N PHE A 111 -1.35 -14.75 2.84
CA PHE A 111 -1.64 -14.57 4.27
C PHE A 111 -2.61 -15.65 4.76
N ASP A 112 -2.44 -16.19 5.95
CA ASP A 112 -3.44 -17.03 6.62
C ASP A 112 -4.80 -16.29 6.77
N LEU A 113 -4.74 -14.96 6.93
CA LEU A 113 -5.91 -14.05 6.91
C LEU A 113 -6.52 -13.86 5.51
N ALA A 114 -5.80 -14.16 4.45
CA ALA A 114 -6.31 -14.11 3.07
C ALA A 114 -7.18 -15.32 2.72
N ASP A 115 -7.25 -16.34 3.58
CA ASP A 115 -8.08 -17.53 3.34
C ASP A 115 -9.58 -17.25 3.41
N TYR A 116 -9.98 -16.14 4.03
CA TYR A 116 -11.36 -15.71 4.03
C TYR A 116 -11.80 -15.07 2.71
N SER A 117 -13.01 -15.40 2.28
CA SER A 117 -13.51 -14.97 0.97
C SER A 117 -14.12 -13.56 0.99
N PHE A 118 -14.81 -13.16 2.06
CA PHE A 118 -15.60 -11.92 2.10
C PHE A 118 -14.88 -10.75 2.78
N PRO A 119 -14.91 -9.56 2.18
CA PRO A 119 -15.22 -9.26 0.80
C PRO A 119 -14.03 -9.52 -0.13
N SER A 120 -14.26 -9.54 -1.44
CA SER A 120 -13.17 -9.64 -2.41
C SER A 120 -12.32 -8.37 -2.41
N MET A 121 -11.07 -8.46 -1.97
CA MET A 121 -10.11 -7.35 -1.96
C MET A 121 -9.83 -6.82 -3.38
N HIS A 122 -9.77 -7.70 -4.37
CA HIS A 122 -9.57 -7.34 -5.77
C HIS A 122 -10.71 -6.49 -6.32
N ALA A 123 -11.96 -6.91 -6.07
CA ALA A 123 -13.13 -6.13 -6.44
C ALA A 123 -13.15 -4.78 -5.71
N LEU A 124 -12.86 -4.79 -4.41
CA LEU A 124 -12.83 -3.59 -3.58
C LEU A 124 -11.81 -2.57 -4.08
N ALA A 125 -10.58 -3.00 -4.36
CA ALA A 125 -9.51 -2.14 -4.88
C ALA A 125 -9.84 -1.60 -6.28
N ALA A 126 -10.28 -2.45 -7.21
CA ALA A 126 -10.60 -2.03 -8.57
C ALA A 126 -11.75 -1.01 -8.61
N PHE A 127 -12.81 -1.23 -7.83
CA PHE A 127 -13.95 -0.31 -7.78
C PHE A 127 -13.65 0.97 -6.98
N ALA A 128 -12.72 0.95 -6.02
CA ALA A 128 -12.28 2.17 -5.33
C ALA A 128 -11.53 3.14 -6.25
N MET A 129 -10.82 2.62 -7.24
CA MET A 129 -10.14 3.44 -8.24
C MET A 129 -11.11 4.12 -9.23
N LEU A 130 -12.28 3.52 -9.51
CA LEU A 130 -13.19 3.95 -10.56
C LEU A 130 -13.61 5.42 -10.49
N PRO A 131 -14.12 5.97 -9.37
CA PRO A 131 -14.51 7.37 -9.28
C PRO A 131 -13.36 8.33 -9.54
N LEU A 132 -12.16 7.96 -9.08
CA LEU A 132 -10.93 8.75 -9.24
C LEU A 132 -10.44 8.72 -10.69
N LEU A 133 -10.34 7.53 -11.30
CA LEU A 133 -9.96 7.38 -12.71
C LEU A 133 -10.94 8.11 -13.64
N ASN A 134 -12.23 8.10 -13.33
CA ASN A 134 -13.23 8.87 -14.07
C ASN A 134 -13.02 10.39 -13.97
N LYS A 135 -12.46 10.88 -12.88
CA LYS A 135 -12.07 12.29 -12.73
C LYS A 135 -10.79 12.62 -13.49
N ILE A 136 -9.82 11.72 -13.48
CA ILE A 136 -8.51 11.90 -14.14
C ILE A 136 -8.66 11.79 -15.66
N LEU A 137 -9.36 10.74 -16.12
CA LEU A 137 -9.49 10.35 -17.53
C LEU A 137 -10.95 10.02 -17.90
N PRO A 138 -11.85 11.02 -17.92
CA PRO A 138 -13.28 10.79 -18.13
C PRO A 138 -13.62 10.16 -19.48
N ARG A 139 -12.78 10.37 -20.50
CA ARG A 139 -12.96 9.78 -21.84
C ARG A 139 -12.81 8.26 -21.84
N LEU A 140 -12.13 7.68 -20.87
CA LEU A 140 -11.90 6.24 -20.73
C LEU A 140 -12.84 5.58 -19.72
N LYS A 141 -13.94 6.24 -19.35
CA LYS A 141 -14.88 5.76 -18.33
C LYS A 141 -15.36 4.33 -18.57
N LEU A 142 -15.74 3.99 -19.79
CA LEU A 142 -16.21 2.63 -20.12
C LEU A 142 -15.08 1.61 -19.99
N LEU A 143 -13.86 1.97 -20.39
CA LEU A 143 -12.69 1.11 -20.24
C LEU A 143 -12.43 0.78 -18.76
N TRP A 144 -12.50 1.79 -17.89
CA TRP A 144 -12.31 1.60 -16.44
C TRP A 144 -13.38 0.72 -15.82
N ILE A 145 -14.64 0.92 -16.20
CA ILE A 145 -15.76 0.09 -15.73
C ILE A 145 -15.58 -1.34 -16.20
N SER A 146 -15.28 -1.56 -17.49
CA SER A 146 -15.04 -2.89 -18.04
C SER A 146 -13.87 -3.60 -17.36
N PHE A 147 -12.75 -2.90 -17.15
CA PHE A 147 -11.59 -3.44 -16.44
C PHE A 147 -11.96 -3.86 -15.01
N ALA A 148 -12.57 -2.97 -14.22
CA ALA A 148 -12.92 -3.27 -12.83
C ALA A 148 -13.93 -4.45 -12.75
N SER A 149 -14.89 -4.52 -13.66
CA SER A 149 -15.87 -5.60 -13.71
C SER A 149 -15.23 -6.93 -14.10
N LEU A 150 -14.41 -6.97 -15.14
CA LEU A 150 -13.71 -8.19 -15.56
C LEU A 150 -12.71 -8.66 -14.49
N PHE A 151 -12.02 -7.73 -13.86
CA PHE A 151 -11.10 -8.02 -12.76
C PHE A 151 -11.81 -8.61 -11.54
N ALA A 152 -13.00 -8.11 -11.20
CA ALA A 152 -13.82 -8.69 -10.15
C ALA A 152 -14.41 -10.06 -10.54
N LEU A 153 -14.95 -10.18 -11.75
CA LEU A 153 -15.55 -11.43 -12.24
C LEU A 153 -14.52 -12.55 -12.37
N SER A 154 -13.26 -12.23 -12.70
CA SER A 154 -12.18 -13.22 -12.76
C SER A 154 -12.02 -14.00 -11.45
N ARG A 155 -12.34 -13.37 -10.31
CA ARG A 155 -12.23 -14.02 -8.99
C ARG A 155 -13.30 -15.07 -8.75
N VAL A 156 -14.51 -14.87 -9.31
CA VAL A 156 -15.59 -15.86 -9.28
C VAL A 156 -15.28 -16.99 -10.26
N TYR A 157 -14.83 -16.63 -11.46
CA TYR A 157 -14.46 -17.60 -12.50
C TYR A 157 -13.38 -18.58 -12.00
N LEU A 158 -12.36 -18.08 -11.32
CA LEU A 158 -11.28 -18.89 -10.75
C LEU A 158 -11.65 -19.62 -9.45
N GLY A 159 -12.91 -19.52 -8.99
CA GLY A 159 -13.39 -20.19 -7.77
C GLY A 159 -12.81 -19.62 -6.45
N MET A 160 -12.17 -18.46 -6.49
CA MET A 160 -11.54 -17.86 -5.32
C MET A 160 -12.52 -17.09 -4.43
N HIS A 161 -13.63 -16.63 -4.98
CA HIS A 161 -14.65 -15.83 -4.31
C HIS A 161 -16.07 -16.23 -4.76
N PHE A 162 -17.00 -16.06 -3.86
CA PHE A 162 -18.43 -16.10 -4.21
C PHE A 162 -18.83 -14.85 -4.99
N PHE A 163 -19.96 -14.93 -5.73
CA PHE A 163 -20.50 -13.78 -6.46
C PHE A 163 -20.85 -12.63 -5.51
N SER A 164 -21.41 -12.94 -4.35
CA SER A 164 -21.73 -11.96 -3.31
C SER A 164 -20.49 -11.24 -2.74
N ASP A 165 -19.31 -11.89 -2.67
CA ASP A 165 -18.07 -11.29 -2.19
C ASP A 165 -17.60 -10.18 -3.14
N ILE A 166 -17.75 -10.38 -4.46
CA ILE A 166 -17.35 -9.36 -5.44
C ILE A 166 -18.36 -8.23 -5.50
N ILE A 167 -19.65 -8.49 -5.32
CA ILE A 167 -20.69 -7.46 -5.25
C ILE A 167 -20.47 -6.56 -4.04
N ALA A 168 -20.27 -7.15 -2.85
CA ALA A 168 -19.95 -6.38 -1.64
C ALA A 168 -18.64 -5.59 -1.80
N GLY A 169 -17.58 -6.22 -2.32
CA GLY A 169 -16.31 -5.56 -2.61
C GLY A 169 -16.47 -4.38 -3.56
N ALA A 170 -17.26 -4.54 -4.64
CA ALA A 170 -17.51 -3.47 -5.58
C ALA A 170 -18.25 -2.27 -4.94
N PHE A 171 -19.27 -2.52 -4.11
CA PHE A 171 -19.98 -1.45 -3.41
C PHE A 171 -19.09 -0.73 -2.39
N PHE A 172 -18.40 -1.46 -1.53
CA PHE A 172 -17.49 -0.86 -0.55
C PHE A 172 -16.36 -0.08 -1.24
N GLY A 173 -15.76 -0.65 -2.29
CA GLY A 173 -14.73 0.01 -3.06
C GLY A 173 -15.23 1.29 -3.72
N TYR A 174 -16.36 1.24 -4.44
CA TYR A 174 -16.92 2.41 -5.08
C TYR A 174 -17.26 3.52 -4.07
N PHE A 175 -17.79 3.13 -2.90
CA PHE A 175 -18.05 4.09 -1.82
C PHE A 175 -16.76 4.77 -1.32
N ILE A 176 -15.67 4.01 -1.12
CA ILE A 176 -14.35 4.57 -0.77
C ILE A 176 -13.90 5.58 -1.85
N GLY A 177 -13.98 5.20 -3.13
CA GLY A 177 -13.60 6.09 -4.23
C GLY A 177 -14.43 7.39 -4.27
N VAL A 178 -15.75 7.29 -4.10
CA VAL A 178 -16.63 8.46 -4.01
C VAL A 178 -16.29 9.32 -2.80
N PHE A 179 -16.02 8.70 -1.65
CA PHE A 179 -15.58 9.40 -0.44
C PHE A 179 -14.26 10.14 -0.66
N MET A 180 -13.29 9.55 -1.35
CA MET A 180 -12.04 10.21 -1.70
C MET A 180 -12.24 11.41 -2.63
N VAL A 181 -13.14 11.30 -3.62
CA VAL A 181 -13.52 12.44 -4.48
C VAL A 181 -14.21 13.53 -3.65
N TYR A 182 -15.07 13.16 -2.71
CA TYR A 182 -15.71 14.12 -1.81
C TYR A 182 -14.68 14.82 -0.90
N LEU A 183 -13.75 14.08 -0.33
CA LEU A 183 -12.67 14.64 0.48
C LEU A 183 -11.82 15.63 -0.31
N GLU A 184 -11.43 15.29 -1.54
CA GLU A 184 -10.69 16.19 -2.40
C GLU A 184 -11.46 17.50 -2.62
N ASN A 185 -12.74 17.42 -3.01
CA ASN A 185 -13.56 18.60 -3.20
C ASN A 185 -13.66 19.43 -1.91
N LYS A 186 -13.84 18.81 -0.75
CA LYS A 186 -13.93 19.50 0.55
C LYS A 186 -12.62 20.16 0.94
N ILE A 187 -11.50 19.46 0.80
CA ILE A 187 -10.16 19.98 1.06
C ILE A 187 -9.86 21.15 0.11
N SER A 188 -10.25 21.01 -1.14
CA SER A 188 -10.10 22.03 -2.17
C SER A 188 -10.88 23.32 -1.86
N VAL A 189 -12.03 23.21 -1.20
CA VAL A 189 -12.87 24.36 -0.79
C VAL A 189 -12.40 24.96 0.54
N MET A 190 -11.91 24.14 1.49
CA MET A 190 -11.56 24.61 2.85
C MET A 190 -10.19 25.26 2.97
N GLY A 191 -9.35 25.22 1.96
CA GLY A 191 -8.07 25.91 1.92
C GLY A 191 -7.00 25.16 1.13
N HIS A 192 -6.88 25.54 -0.13
CA HIS A 192 -5.78 25.11 -0.99
C HIS A 192 -4.40 25.38 -0.38
N ALA A 193 -4.30 26.38 0.52
CA ALA A 193 -3.03 26.79 1.08
C ALA A 193 -2.43 25.74 2.05
N GLU A 194 -3.19 25.25 3.00
CA GLU A 194 -2.64 24.33 4.03
C GLU A 194 -2.38 22.92 3.50
N PHE A 195 -3.32 22.34 2.74
CA PHE A 195 -3.11 21.00 2.16
C PHE A 195 -2.06 21.03 1.05
N LYS A 196 -2.04 22.08 0.24
CA LYS A 196 -1.01 22.30 -0.77
C LYS A 196 0.36 22.49 -0.11
N SER A 197 0.45 23.26 0.97
CA SER A 197 1.69 23.43 1.72
C SER A 197 2.17 22.10 2.31
N MET A 198 1.27 21.26 2.84
CA MET A 198 1.61 19.94 3.36
C MET A 198 2.13 19.00 2.25
N LEU A 199 1.49 18.99 1.06
CA LEU A 199 1.97 18.19 -0.08
C LEU A 199 3.24 18.75 -0.73
N GLU A 200 3.45 20.05 -0.63
CA GLU A 200 4.67 20.73 -1.06
C GLU A 200 5.78 20.62 -0.01
N GLU A 201 5.43 20.24 1.21
CA GLU A 201 6.39 20.03 2.28
C GLU A 201 7.34 18.88 1.93
N PHE A 202 8.62 19.21 1.92
CA PHE A 202 9.67 18.26 1.50
C PHE A 202 9.65 16.96 2.31
N GLU A 203 9.49 17.05 3.63
CA GLU A 203 9.50 15.89 4.53
C GLU A 203 8.30 14.97 4.30
N PHE A 204 7.10 15.52 4.01
CA PHE A 204 5.93 14.71 3.67
C PHE A 204 6.17 13.90 2.39
N ARG A 205 6.67 14.53 1.32
CA ARG A 205 6.96 13.84 0.05
C ARG A 205 8.00 12.75 0.22
N ARG A 206 9.04 13.04 0.99
CA ARG A 206 10.12 12.10 1.28
C ARG A 206 9.60 10.87 2.01
N LYS A 207 8.78 11.05 3.06
CA LYS A 207 8.22 9.95 3.86
C LYS A 207 7.12 9.18 3.11
N ALA A 208 6.32 9.84 2.30
CA ALA A 208 5.38 9.18 1.41
C ALA A 208 6.11 8.28 0.39
N PHE A 209 7.20 8.76 -0.21
CA PHE A 209 8.04 7.95 -1.10
C PHE A 209 8.68 6.77 -0.36
N HIS A 210 9.17 6.99 0.85
CA HIS A 210 9.77 5.97 1.70
C HIS A 210 8.79 4.81 1.98
N ALA A 211 7.57 5.13 2.39
CA ALA A 211 6.53 4.14 2.60
C ALA A 211 6.14 3.40 1.30
N PHE A 212 5.94 4.15 0.20
CA PHE A 212 5.63 3.57 -1.12
C PHE A 212 6.73 2.63 -1.62
N PHE A 213 7.99 3.04 -1.48
CA PHE A 213 9.15 2.22 -1.87
C PHE A 213 9.19 0.91 -1.07
N GLY A 214 8.94 0.97 0.26
CA GLY A 214 8.89 -0.22 1.10
C GLY A 214 7.79 -1.19 0.71
N ILE A 215 6.58 -0.69 0.48
CA ILE A 215 5.47 -1.52 -0.01
C ILE A 215 5.84 -2.18 -1.34
N THR A 216 6.41 -1.41 -2.29
CA THR A 216 6.83 -1.94 -3.59
C THR A 216 7.86 -3.04 -3.42
N LEU A 217 8.86 -2.82 -2.57
CA LEU A 217 9.92 -3.81 -2.30
C LEU A 217 9.34 -5.09 -1.70
N VAL A 218 8.46 -4.96 -0.71
CA VAL A 218 7.75 -6.10 -0.09
C VAL A 218 6.96 -6.88 -1.13
N LEU A 219 6.25 -6.22 -2.02
CA LEU A 219 5.51 -6.88 -3.10
C LEU A 219 6.46 -7.63 -4.05
N LEU A 220 7.54 -6.98 -4.49
CA LEU A 220 8.52 -7.60 -5.39
C LEU A 220 9.20 -8.84 -4.77
N ILE A 221 9.55 -8.79 -3.48
CA ILE A 221 10.13 -9.92 -2.75
C ILE A 221 9.10 -11.03 -2.60
N LYS A 222 7.88 -10.68 -2.21
CA LYS A 222 6.82 -11.65 -1.97
C LYS A 222 6.40 -12.39 -3.24
N PHE A 223 6.40 -11.71 -4.39
CA PHE A 223 6.15 -12.34 -5.69
C PHE A 223 7.38 -13.05 -6.27
N GLU A 224 8.44 -13.17 -5.49
CA GLU A 224 9.70 -13.80 -5.92
C GLU A 224 10.32 -13.14 -7.17
N MET A 225 9.94 -11.88 -7.43
CA MET A 225 10.49 -11.10 -8.55
C MET A 225 11.90 -10.59 -8.26
N ILE A 226 12.22 -10.39 -6.98
CA ILE A 226 13.55 -10.00 -6.51
C ILE A 226 13.90 -10.78 -5.23
N GLY A 227 15.14 -11.26 -5.17
CA GLY A 227 15.73 -11.84 -3.98
C GLY A 227 16.91 -11.01 -3.46
N TRP A 228 17.68 -11.58 -2.57
CA TRP A 228 18.83 -10.88 -1.97
C TRP A 228 19.92 -10.51 -3.00
N MET A 229 20.10 -11.31 -4.07
CA MET A 229 21.06 -11.00 -5.14
C MET A 229 20.65 -9.76 -5.95
N GLU A 230 19.38 -9.69 -6.37
CA GLU A 230 18.84 -8.55 -7.11
C GLU A 230 18.88 -7.28 -6.26
N MET A 231 18.72 -7.40 -4.94
CA MET A 231 18.85 -6.25 -4.03
C MET A 231 20.29 -5.71 -3.99
N ILE A 232 21.31 -6.56 -4.08
CA ILE A 232 22.70 -6.13 -4.21
C ILE A 232 22.90 -5.37 -5.54
N PHE A 233 22.36 -5.90 -6.66
CA PHE A 233 22.41 -5.19 -7.95
C PHE A 233 21.71 -3.84 -7.90
N LEU A 234 20.55 -3.75 -7.24
CA LEU A 234 19.86 -2.48 -7.04
C LEU A 234 20.71 -1.50 -6.21
N ALA A 235 21.32 -1.95 -5.12
CA ALA A 235 22.19 -1.12 -4.29
C ALA A 235 23.40 -0.61 -5.07
N ILE A 236 24.09 -1.48 -5.83
CA ILE A 236 25.20 -1.11 -6.71
C ILE A 236 24.72 -0.11 -7.78
N SER A 237 23.55 -0.31 -8.36
CA SER A 237 22.96 0.60 -9.34
C SER A 237 22.73 2.00 -8.73
N VAL A 238 22.21 2.07 -7.49
CA VAL A 238 22.04 3.34 -6.77
C VAL A 238 23.38 4.05 -6.56
N ILE A 239 24.46 3.31 -6.21
CA ILE A 239 25.80 3.87 -6.05
C ILE A 239 26.31 4.44 -7.38
N ILE A 240 26.22 3.65 -8.48
CA ILE A 240 26.65 4.08 -9.79
C ILE A 240 25.86 5.32 -10.23
N PHE A 241 24.52 5.32 -10.09
CA PHE A 241 23.69 6.46 -10.43
C PHE A 241 24.00 7.69 -9.57
N SER A 242 24.30 7.52 -8.28
CA SER A 242 24.72 8.60 -7.42
C SER A 242 26.02 9.24 -7.91
N MET A 243 27.01 8.42 -8.32
CA MET A 243 28.28 8.90 -8.88
C MET A 243 28.09 9.61 -10.22
N LEU A 244 27.30 9.02 -11.13
CA LEU A 244 27.03 9.57 -12.44
C LEU A 244 26.22 10.88 -12.36
N SER A 245 25.23 10.98 -11.47
CA SER A 245 24.41 12.17 -11.31
C SER A 245 25.19 13.37 -10.79
N LYS A 246 26.27 13.16 -10.04
CA LYS A 246 27.22 14.23 -9.68
C LYS A 246 27.94 14.80 -10.90
N LYS A 247 28.37 13.92 -11.82
CA LYS A 247 29.18 14.30 -12.97
C LYS A 247 28.36 14.87 -14.13
N TYR A 248 27.22 14.24 -14.44
CA TYR A 248 26.47 14.50 -15.68
C TYR A 248 25.13 15.21 -15.49
N ARG A 249 24.67 15.44 -14.21
CA ARG A 249 23.39 16.08 -13.87
C ARG A 249 22.24 15.63 -14.77
N ILE A 250 22.06 14.29 -14.91
CA ILE A 250 21.02 13.70 -15.76
C ILE A 250 19.67 14.35 -15.39
N PRO A 251 19.02 15.11 -16.29
CA PRO A 251 17.98 16.08 -15.89
C PRO A 251 16.80 15.44 -15.14
N VAL A 252 16.31 14.28 -15.59
CA VAL A 252 15.16 13.58 -15.01
C VAL A 252 15.52 13.01 -13.63
N ILE A 253 16.65 12.30 -13.53
CA ILE A 253 17.11 11.68 -12.29
C ILE A 253 17.45 12.76 -11.25
N TYR A 254 18.14 13.82 -11.66
CA TYR A 254 18.47 14.92 -10.78
C TYR A 254 17.23 15.65 -10.24
N GLN A 255 16.17 15.80 -11.04
CA GLN A 255 14.91 16.38 -10.59
C GLN A 255 14.19 15.49 -9.58
N ILE A 256 14.16 14.17 -9.80
CA ILE A 256 13.57 13.21 -8.85
C ILE A 256 14.35 13.24 -7.53
N LEU A 257 15.67 13.19 -7.61
CA LEU A 257 16.53 13.24 -6.40
C LEU A 257 16.38 14.57 -5.65
N LYS A 258 16.28 15.70 -6.34
CA LYS A 258 16.00 17.00 -5.72
C LYS A 258 14.63 17.05 -5.02
N MET A 259 13.68 16.27 -5.47
CA MET A 259 12.36 16.16 -4.82
C MET A 259 12.36 15.27 -3.56
N LEU A 260 13.31 14.36 -3.44
CA LEU A 260 13.32 13.30 -2.42
C LEU A 260 14.48 13.39 -1.44
N GLU A 261 15.56 14.12 -1.78
CA GLU A 261 16.78 14.23 -0.97
C GLU A 261 16.96 15.62 -0.38
N ARG A 262 17.46 15.67 0.86
CA ARG A 262 17.84 16.94 1.52
C ARG A 262 18.99 17.61 0.76
N GLU A 263 18.98 18.93 0.68
CA GLU A 263 20.00 19.71 -0.06
C GLU A 263 21.45 19.39 0.36
N LYS A 264 21.68 19.09 1.65
CA LYS A 264 22.99 18.66 2.17
C LYS A 264 23.46 17.35 1.54
N HIS A 265 22.57 16.42 1.23
CA HIS A 265 22.89 15.14 0.60
C HIS A 265 23.12 15.28 -0.90
N LEU A 266 22.50 16.27 -1.56
CA LEU A 266 22.75 16.54 -2.98
C LEU A 266 24.21 17.02 -3.23
N LYS A 267 24.85 17.62 -2.24
CA LYS A 267 26.29 18.01 -2.30
C LYS A 267 27.22 16.83 -1.94
N GLY A 268 26.74 15.88 -1.14
CA GLY A 268 27.46 14.70 -0.69
C GLY A 268 27.21 13.46 -1.56
N PHE A 269 26.84 12.33 -0.93
CA PHE A 269 26.40 11.12 -1.59
C PHE A 269 24.89 11.22 -1.87
N VAL A 270 24.53 11.33 -3.15
CA VAL A 270 23.15 11.45 -3.59
C VAL A 270 22.44 10.10 -3.43
N ALA A 271 21.16 10.12 -3.03
CA ALA A 271 20.37 8.91 -2.72
C ALA A 271 20.86 8.09 -1.51
N LYS A 272 21.50 8.75 -0.50
CA LYS A 272 21.99 8.10 0.72
C LYS A 272 20.87 7.35 1.44
N GLY A 273 19.69 7.98 1.61
CA GLY A 273 18.55 7.37 2.27
C GLY A 273 18.02 6.11 1.55
N LEU A 274 17.95 6.15 0.22
CA LEU A 274 17.54 5.00 -0.59
C LEU A 274 18.54 3.84 -0.50
N LEU A 275 19.84 4.15 -0.50
CA LEU A 275 20.88 3.14 -0.36
C LEU A 275 20.79 2.44 0.99
N PHE A 276 20.67 3.20 2.10
CA PHE A 276 20.55 2.59 3.43
C PHE A 276 19.27 1.82 3.61
N TYR A 277 18.17 2.25 2.96
CA TYR A 277 16.96 1.48 2.91
C TYR A 277 17.15 0.10 2.25
N LEU A 278 17.79 0.08 1.09
CA LEU A 278 18.12 -1.17 0.38
C LEU A 278 19.05 -2.07 1.19
N ILE A 279 20.03 -1.49 1.88
CA ILE A 279 20.94 -2.25 2.77
C ILE A 279 20.16 -2.87 3.93
N GLY A 280 19.32 -2.10 4.62
CA GLY A 280 18.50 -2.61 5.71
C GLY A 280 17.54 -3.71 5.27
N ALA A 281 16.86 -3.51 4.14
CA ALA A 281 15.98 -4.52 3.56
C ALA A 281 16.75 -5.78 3.11
N PHE A 282 17.93 -5.61 2.47
CA PHE A 282 18.81 -6.73 2.12
C PHE A 282 19.20 -7.54 3.35
N LEU A 283 19.62 -6.88 4.42
CA LEU A 283 20.06 -7.55 5.65
C LEU A 283 18.93 -8.44 6.23
N VAL A 284 17.71 -7.93 6.30
CA VAL A 284 16.61 -8.74 6.85
C VAL A 284 16.20 -9.87 5.91
N VAL A 285 16.23 -9.68 4.60
CA VAL A 285 15.94 -10.74 3.61
C VAL A 285 17.04 -11.82 3.61
N PHE A 286 18.28 -11.44 3.90
CA PHE A 286 19.40 -12.39 3.97
C PHE A 286 19.46 -13.15 5.30
N LEU A 287 19.11 -12.50 6.42
CA LEU A 287 19.26 -13.05 7.76
C LEU A 287 18.05 -13.83 8.26
N PHE A 288 16.84 -13.50 7.81
CA PHE A 288 15.61 -14.03 8.36
C PHE A 288 14.74 -14.72 7.31
N PRO A 289 13.85 -15.64 7.73
CA PRO A 289 12.77 -16.17 6.89
C PRO A 289 11.95 -15.06 6.24
N THR A 290 11.39 -15.35 5.07
CA THR A 290 10.71 -14.36 4.22
C THR A 290 9.61 -13.58 4.95
N ASP A 291 8.78 -14.25 5.75
CA ASP A 291 7.70 -13.63 6.52
C ASP A 291 8.21 -12.61 7.55
N ILE A 292 9.27 -12.94 8.29
CA ILE A 292 9.95 -12.03 9.22
C ILE A 292 10.56 -10.84 8.46
N ALA A 293 11.23 -11.11 7.35
CA ALA A 293 11.84 -10.07 6.53
C ALA A 293 10.81 -9.08 6.00
N LEU A 294 9.69 -9.58 5.46
CA LEU A 294 8.61 -8.74 4.94
C LEU A 294 7.94 -7.91 6.04
N ALA A 295 7.67 -8.52 7.20
CA ALA A 295 7.16 -7.80 8.38
C ALA A 295 8.10 -6.67 8.80
N SER A 296 9.40 -6.94 8.85
CA SER A 296 10.45 -5.98 9.24
C SER A 296 10.53 -4.80 8.27
N ILE A 297 10.44 -5.05 6.96
CA ILE A 297 10.41 -3.98 5.94
C ILE A 297 9.13 -3.14 6.07
N MET A 298 7.98 -3.76 6.41
CA MET A 298 6.74 -3.01 6.63
C MET A 298 6.80 -2.16 7.90
N VAL A 299 7.43 -2.64 8.97
CA VAL A 299 7.69 -1.81 10.18
C VAL A 299 8.54 -0.59 9.81
N LEU A 300 9.59 -0.76 9.01
CA LEU A 300 10.39 0.35 8.51
C LEU A 300 9.54 1.30 7.65
N ALA A 301 8.80 0.79 6.67
CA ALA A 301 8.05 1.59 5.71
C ALA A 301 7.00 2.48 6.38
N PHE A 302 6.20 1.90 7.27
CA PHE A 302 5.10 2.62 7.95
C PHE A 302 5.55 3.24 9.26
N GLY A 303 6.31 2.52 10.06
CA GLY A 303 6.74 2.97 11.39
C GLY A 303 7.56 4.26 11.31
N ASP A 304 8.67 4.26 10.58
CA ASP A 304 9.52 5.44 10.40
C ASP A 304 8.81 6.59 9.70
N SER A 305 7.97 6.29 8.68
CA SER A 305 7.27 7.35 7.95
C SER A 305 6.26 8.08 8.82
N ILE A 306 5.44 7.35 9.55
CA ILE A 306 4.37 7.92 10.40
C ILE A 306 4.94 8.51 11.68
N SER A 307 5.94 7.86 12.31
CA SER A 307 6.66 8.37 13.48
C SER A 307 7.17 9.79 13.24
N HIS A 308 7.87 9.98 12.13
CA HIS A 308 8.42 11.28 11.78
C HIS A 308 7.35 12.34 11.50
N LEU A 309 6.38 12.02 10.61
CA LEU A 309 5.34 12.98 10.22
C LEU A 309 4.45 13.38 11.41
N PHE A 310 4.08 12.42 12.24
CA PHE A 310 3.24 12.65 13.41
C PHE A 310 4.01 13.39 14.50
N GLY A 311 5.27 13.02 14.73
CA GLY A 311 6.15 13.66 15.70
C GLY A 311 6.39 15.13 15.38
N VAL A 312 6.66 15.48 14.12
CA VAL A 312 6.85 16.87 13.69
C VAL A 312 5.57 17.70 13.86
N LYS A 313 4.40 17.14 13.56
CA LYS A 313 3.14 17.88 13.56
C LYS A 313 2.46 17.96 14.93
N PHE A 314 2.53 16.89 15.72
CA PHE A 314 1.78 16.76 16.97
C PHE A 314 2.67 16.53 18.21
N GLY A 315 4.01 16.41 18.04
CA GLY A 315 4.93 16.15 19.12
C GLY A 315 4.97 17.26 20.16
N ARG A 316 4.84 16.89 21.42
CA ARG A 316 4.92 17.77 22.59
C ARG A 316 5.94 17.26 23.60
N ILE A 317 6.01 15.93 23.78
CA ILE A 317 6.88 15.28 24.74
C ILE A 317 8.12 14.76 24.02
N ARG A 318 9.31 15.25 24.42
CA ARG A 318 10.58 14.78 23.84
C ARG A 318 10.80 13.32 24.18
N HIS A 319 11.44 12.59 23.25
CA HIS A 319 11.85 11.23 23.49
C HIS A 319 12.97 11.18 24.55
N PRO A 320 12.92 10.25 25.56
CA PRO A 320 13.88 10.26 26.66
C PRO A 320 15.34 10.04 26.23
N PHE A 321 15.58 9.45 25.07
CA PHE A 321 16.92 9.17 24.55
C PHE A 321 17.31 10.05 23.34
N ASN A 322 16.43 10.97 22.89
CA ASN A 322 16.70 11.78 21.69
C ASN A 322 15.89 13.08 21.69
N ASP A 323 16.58 14.19 21.86
CA ASP A 323 15.95 15.52 21.91
C ASP A 323 15.32 15.96 20.55
N LYS A 324 15.65 15.27 19.45
CA LYS A 324 15.12 15.59 18.12
C LYS A 324 13.80 14.84 17.82
N LYS A 325 13.47 13.80 18.60
CA LYS A 325 12.30 12.94 18.40
C LYS A 325 11.24 13.15 19.48
N PHE A 326 10.00 12.69 19.22
CA PHE A 326 8.86 12.88 20.09
C PHE A 326 8.19 11.54 20.42
N LEU A 327 7.70 11.39 21.66
CA LEU A 327 6.97 10.19 22.10
C LEU A 327 5.69 9.95 21.32
N GLU A 328 4.96 11.01 20.97
CA GLU A 328 3.74 10.91 20.16
C GLU A 328 4.04 10.34 18.76
N GLY A 329 5.18 10.72 18.20
CA GLY A 329 5.68 10.13 16.96
C GLY A 329 5.97 8.65 17.11
N MET A 330 6.71 8.25 18.16
CA MET A 330 7.02 6.86 18.46
C MET A 330 5.75 6.00 18.62
N VAL A 331 4.75 6.47 19.35
CA VAL A 331 3.47 5.76 19.51
C VAL A 331 2.73 5.61 18.17
N ALA A 332 2.64 6.70 17.41
CA ALA A 332 2.01 6.66 16.09
C ALA A 332 2.75 5.72 15.12
N GLY A 333 4.09 5.74 15.13
CA GLY A 333 4.93 4.83 14.35
C GLY A 333 4.76 3.36 14.78
N THR A 334 4.68 3.08 16.08
CA THR A 334 4.41 1.74 16.61
C THR A 334 3.07 1.21 16.10
N ILE A 335 2.01 2.02 16.16
CA ILE A 335 0.68 1.64 15.64
C ILE A 335 0.74 1.37 14.14
N ALA A 336 1.37 2.24 13.38
CA ALA A 336 1.48 2.10 11.92
C ALA A 336 2.32 0.88 11.51
N GLY A 337 3.47 0.67 12.16
CA GLY A 337 4.33 -0.49 11.96
C GLY A 337 3.64 -1.80 12.34
N PHE A 338 2.90 -1.82 13.46
CA PHE A 338 2.09 -2.94 13.87
C PHE A 338 1.10 -3.37 12.77
N PHE A 339 0.29 -2.44 12.26
CA PHE A 339 -0.64 -2.76 11.17
C PHE A 339 0.07 -3.21 9.89
N GLY A 340 1.25 -2.68 9.59
CA GLY A 340 2.07 -3.12 8.47
C GLY A 340 2.57 -4.55 8.64
N ALA A 341 3.09 -4.90 9.82
CA ALA A 341 3.65 -6.22 10.10
C ALA A 341 2.60 -7.32 10.23
N LEU A 342 1.37 -6.98 10.67
CA LEU A 342 0.24 -7.92 10.79
C LEU A 342 -0.07 -8.70 9.51
N PHE A 343 0.35 -8.21 8.36
CA PHE A 343 0.17 -8.90 7.10
C PHE A 343 1.04 -10.15 6.95
N PHE A 344 2.07 -10.31 7.78
CA PHE A 344 3.10 -11.34 7.59
C PHE A 344 3.33 -12.20 8.82
N VAL A 345 3.02 -11.67 10.01
CA VAL A 345 3.30 -12.32 11.29
C VAL A 345 2.11 -12.18 12.24
N SER A 346 2.09 -12.96 13.32
CA SER A 346 1.03 -12.91 14.32
C SER A 346 0.94 -11.55 15.01
N TRP A 347 -0.23 -11.23 15.58
CA TRP A 347 -0.47 -9.91 16.18
C TRP A 347 0.52 -9.57 17.32
N HIS A 348 0.89 -10.55 18.16
CA HIS A 348 1.82 -10.33 19.26
C HIS A 348 3.25 -10.10 18.76
N GLU A 349 3.69 -10.86 17.73
CA GLU A 349 4.96 -10.62 17.06
C GLU A 349 5.02 -9.22 16.42
N ALA A 350 3.95 -8.85 15.69
CA ALA A 350 3.85 -7.54 15.05
C ALA A 350 3.89 -6.38 16.06
N LEU A 351 3.19 -6.53 17.21
CA LEU A 351 3.15 -5.50 18.24
C LEU A 351 4.52 -5.31 18.90
N ILE A 352 5.15 -6.42 19.34
CA ILE A 352 6.43 -6.35 20.02
C ILE A 352 7.52 -5.86 19.08
N ALA A 353 7.55 -6.35 17.84
CA ALA A 353 8.52 -5.91 16.83
C ALA A 353 8.41 -4.41 16.54
N SER A 354 7.19 -3.92 16.32
CA SER A 354 6.96 -2.50 16.05
C SER A 354 7.32 -1.63 17.24
N LEU A 355 6.97 -2.05 18.45
CA LEU A 355 7.30 -1.30 19.67
C LEU A 355 8.82 -1.22 19.86
N LEU A 356 9.53 -2.34 19.79
CA LEU A 356 10.97 -2.38 19.98
C LEU A 356 11.72 -1.62 18.87
N ALA A 357 11.27 -1.73 17.63
CA ALA A 357 11.85 -1.01 16.51
C ALA A 357 11.70 0.51 16.66
N MET A 358 10.52 0.98 17.08
CA MET A 358 10.29 2.41 17.29
C MET A 358 10.99 2.95 18.55
N LEU A 359 11.18 2.14 19.58
CA LEU A 359 12.04 2.49 20.71
C LEU A 359 13.50 2.61 20.26
N ALA A 360 13.99 1.67 19.44
CA ALA A 360 15.34 1.69 18.92
C ALA A 360 15.60 2.88 17.97
N GLU A 361 14.61 3.31 17.21
CA GLU A 361 14.64 4.54 16.41
C GLU A 361 14.95 5.78 17.28
N GLY A 362 14.50 5.77 18.54
CA GLY A 362 14.80 6.83 19.50
C GLY A 362 16.26 6.86 19.98
N ILE A 363 17.03 5.80 19.77
CA ILE A 363 18.41 5.69 20.28
C ILE A 363 19.37 6.04 19.16
N GLU A 364 20.20 7.09 19.37
CA GLU A 364 21.28 7.43 18.44
C GLU A 364 22.44 6.42 18.58
N LEU A 365 22.43 5.36 17.77
CA LEU A 365 23.54 4.42 17.71
C LEU A 365 24.66 5.00 16.87
N LYS A 366 25.90 5.04 17.41
CA LYS A 366 27.09 5.55 16.73
C LYS A 366 28.13 4.45 16.57
N ILE A 367 28.72 4.35 15.38
CA ILE A 367 29.86 3.53 15.10
C ILE A 367 31.03 4.50 14.78
N GLY A 368 31.92 4.70 15.75
CA GLY A 368 32.95 5.75 15.67
C GLY A 368 32.31 7.15 15.71
N SER A 369 32.57 7.96 14.69
CA SER A 369 31.99 9.33 14.54
C SER A 369 30.68 9.40 13.75
N GLU A 370 30.25 8.30 13.12
CA GLU A 370 29.08 8.28 12.25
C GLU A 370 27.87 7.68 12.96
N GLU A 371 26.70 8.31 12.76
CA GLU A 371 25.41 7.79 13.22
C GLU A 371 24.94 6.68 12.27
N VAL A 372 24.49 5.53 12.83
CA VAL A 372 23.88 4.45 12.06
C VAL A 372 22.49 4.89 11.61
N ASP A 373 22.19 4.71 10.33
CA ASP A 373 20.94 5.17 9.74
C ASP A 373 19.74 4.34 10.24
N ASP A 374 18.65 5.01 10.56
CA ASP A 374 17.39 4.38 11.04
C ASP A 374 16.88 3.33 10.07
N ASN A 375 17.12 3.49 8.76
CA ASN A 375 16.74 2.51 7.73
C ASN A 375 17.43 1.14 7.88
N ILE A 376 18.51 1.05 8.65
CA ILE A 376 19.18 -0.22 8.99
C ILE A 376 18.69 -0.73 10.34
N ILE A 377 18.60 0.16 11.33
CA ILE A 377 18.29 -0.22 12.72
C ILE A 377 16.87 -0.76 12.84
N ILE A 378 15.89 -0.02 12.30
CA ILE A 378 14.48 -0.35 12.44
C ILE A 378 14.16 -1.77 11.94
N PRO A 379 14.48 -2.15 10.69
CA PRO A 379 14.12 -3.48 10.19
C PRO A 379 14.91 -4.59 10.89
N LEU A 380 16.18 -4.38 11.26
CA LEU A 380 16.96 -5.37 11.98
C LEU A 380 16.40 -5.63 13.38
N VAL A 381 16.06 -4.59 14.13
CA VAL A 381 15.47 -4.74 15.47
C VAL A 381 14.11 -5.44 15.37
N ALA A 382 13.27 -5.08 14.40
CA ALA A 382 12.00 -5.75 14.17
C ALA A 382 12.19 -7.24 13.86
N GLY A 383 13.12 -7.57 12.96
CA GLY A 383 13.42 -8.96 12.58
C GLY A 383 13.97 -9.79 13.74
N ILE A 384 14.90 -9.24 14.49
CA ILE A 384 15.46 -9.90 15.70
C ILE A 384 14.35 -10.14 16.72
N ALA A 385 13.48 -9.14 16.97
CA ALA A 385 12.38 -9.26 17.93
C ALA A 385 11.43 -10.42 17.57
N ILE A 386 10.99 -10.50 16.32
CA ILE A 386 10.11 -11.60 15.86
C ILE A 386 10.86 -12.93 15.95
N TRP A 387 12.10 -12.97 15.49
CA TRP A 387 12.90 -14.19 15.52
C TRP A 387 13.09 -14.74 16.95
N VAL A 388 13.40 -13.85 17.91
CA VAL A 388 13.55 -14.22 19.32
C VAL A 388 12.24 -14.73 19.91
N ILE A 389 11.10 -14.08 19.63
CA ILE A 389 9.77 -14.55 20.09
C ILE A 389 9.50 -15.98 19.64
N ARG A 390 9.90 -16.34 18.43
CA ARG A 390 9.70 -17.69 17.87
C ARG A 390 10.63 -18.78 18.41
N LEU A 391 11.62 -18.40 19.20
CA LEU A 391 12.50 -19.35 19.88
C LEU A 391 11.88 -19.89 21.19
N PHE A 392 10.86 -19.20 21.70
CA PHE A 392 10.14 -19.54 22.94
C PHE A 392 8.69 -19.89 22.67
#